data_eaf18ab6d04e595226df5aa428732b41
#
_entry.id   eaf18ab6d04e595226df5aa428732b41
#
_cell.length_a   1.000
_cell.length_b   1.000
_cell.length_c   1.000
_cell.angle_alpha   90.00
_cell.angle_beta   90.00
_cell.angle_gamma   90.00
#
_symmetry.space_group_name_H-M   'P 1'
#
loop_
_entity.id
_entity.type
_entity.pdbx_description
1 polymer ?
#
loop_
_entity_poly.entity_id
_entity_poly.type
_entity_poly.pdbx_seq_one_letter_code
_entity_poly.pdbx_strand_id
1 'polypeptide(L)'
;TIDRFLTNDTHCDTYIGWVGSDFVEQGRRAAEAMIRESGGEGKLAILLGAAGVNVTDDRNAGFLEVLEAADTNIEIVAQQTANYIREEGQTVTEQLLTNDPDINHIYAHNDEMALGAVPPLKGFGKQPGDVKIITIDGTQGAVQGIIDGWVSGVIESNPRFGPNAMDALEAFYTGDGVPQVTIISDKEYTTENAEAELAN
;
A
#
# COMPACT_ATOMS: atom_id res chain seq x y z
N THR A 1 -1.15 15.53 -15.64
CA THR A 1 -1.72 14.21 -15.33
C THR A 1 -2.02 14.10 -13.85
N ILE A 2 -2.85 13.16 -13.46
CA ILE A 2 -3.18 12.84 -12.07
C ILE A 2 -2.97 11.35 -11.83
N ASP A 3 -2.66 10.97 -10.57
CA ASP A 3 -2.45 9.61 -10.09
C ASP A 3 -1.26 8.90 -10.77
N ARG A 4 -1.39 8.46 -11.99
CA ARG A 4 -0.35 7.72 -12.70
C ARG A 4 0.71 8.62 -13.29
N PHE A 5 1.96 8.35 -12.97
CA PHE A 5 3.11 9.04 -13.54
C PHE A 5 3.41 8.49 -14.95
N LEU A 6 3.69 9.38 -15.91
CA LEU A 6 4.11 8.96 -17.25
C LEU A 6 5.62 8.78 -17.25
N THR A 7 6.08 7.55 -17.38
CA THR A 7 7.49 7.16 -17.26
C THR A 7 8.37 7.55 -18.46
N ASN A 8 7.78 7.96 -19.58
CA ASN A 8 8.49 8.31 -20.81
C ASN A 8 8.61 9.83 -20.98
N ASP A 9 9.21 10.45 -20.11
CA ASP A 9 10.18 11.51 -20.02
C ASP A 9 10.21 12.63 -21.06
N THR A 10 9.03 13.22 -21.34
CA THR A 10 8.97 14.52 -22.03
C THR A 10 7.94 15.40 -21.37
N HIS A 11 8.15 15.71 -20.08
CA HIS A 11 7.21 16.46 -19.26
C HIS A 11 6.76 17.77 -19.94
N CYS A 12 7.69 18.52 -20.50
CA CYS A 12 7.37 19.80 -21.13
C CYS A 12 6.56 19.69 -22.41
N ASP A 13 6.59 18.53 -23.08
CA ASP A 13 5.97 18.33 -24.38
C ASP A 13 4.62 17.60 -24.33
N THR A 14 4.34 16.87 -23.22
CA THR A 14 3.18 15.98 -23.13
C THR A 14 2.17 16.36 -22.08
N TYR A 15 2.58 17.00 -20.99
CA TYR A 15 1.67 17.45 -19.92
C TYR A 15 2.25 18.61 -19.11
N ILE A 16 1.36 19.41 -18.51
CA ILE A 16 1.71 20.61 -17.76
C ILE A 16 2.35 20.30 -16.43
N GLY A 17 1.85 19.28 -15.74
CA GLY A 17 2.29 18.84 -14.43
C GLY A 17 1.64 17.53 -14.03
N TRP A 18 2.14 16.94 -12.95
CA TRP A 18 1.60 15.73 -12.34
C TRP A 18 1.20 15.98 -10.89
N VAL A 19 0.04 15.42 -10.51
CA VAL A 19 -0.49 15.47 -9.14
C VAL A 19 -0.80 14.05 -8.70
N GLY A 20 -0.22 13.59 -7.60
CA GLY A 20 -0.44 12.23 -7.10
C GLY A 20 0.33 11.93 -5.82
N SER A 21 0.23 10.69 -5.37
CA SER A 21 0.98 10.18 -4.23
C SER A 21 2.37 9.70 -4.63
N ASP A 22 3.32 9.77 -3.72
CA ASP A 22 4.64 9.16 -3.88
C ASP A 22 4.55 7.66 -3.56
N PHE A 23 4.50 6.83 -4.61
CA PHE A 23 4.33 5.39 -4.46
C PHE A 23 5.56 4.70 -3.85
N VAL A 24 6.76 5.23 -4.07
CA VAL A 24 7.98 4.72 -3.42
C VAL A 24 7.91 5.01 -1.92
N GLU A 25 7.50 6.23 -1.54
CA GLU A 25 7.33 6.61 -0.14
C GLU A 25 6.21 5.83 0.54
N GLN A 26 5.10 5.50 -0.16
CA GLN A 26 4.08 4.59 0.36
C GLN A 26 4.69 3.22 0.72
N GLY A 27 5.54 2.68 -0.16
CA GLY A 27 6.26 1.43 0.08
C GLY A 27 7.20 1.51 1.30
N ARG A 28 7.98 2.59 1.41
CA ARG A 28 8.88 2.82 2.57
C ARG A 28 8.09 2.84 3.88
N ARG A 29 7.02 3.62 3.94
CA ARG A 29 6.17 3.72 5.14
C ARG A 29 5.48 2.39 5.48
N ALA A 30 5.10 1.61 4.48
CA ALA A 30 4.58 0.27 4.70
C ALA A 30 5.61 -0.68 5.32
N ALA A 31 6.89 -0.59 4.92
CA ALA A 31 7.97 -1.36 5.53
C ALA A 31 8.26 -0.92 6.97
N GLU A 32 8.30 0.39 7.23
CA GLU A 32 8.44 0.93 8.59
C GLU A 32 7.31 0.44 9.51
N ALA A 33 6.07 0.49 9.01
CA ALA A 33 4.92 -0.05 9.71
C ALA A 33 5.06 -1.57 9.96
N MET A 34 5.50 -2.34 8.96
CA MET A 34 5.73 -3.78 9.10
C MET A 34 6.79 -4.08 10.17
N ILE A 35 7.91 -3.39 10.15
CA ILE A 35 8.99 -3.56 11.14
C ILE A 35 8.46 -3.24 12.55
N ARG A 36 7.72 -2.15 12.70
CA ARG A 36 7.12 -1.74 13.98
C ARG A 36 6.14 -2.78 14.50
N GLU A 37 5.21 -3.24 13.68
CA GLU A 37 4.13 -4.16 14.08
C GLU A 37 4.61 -5.60 14.29
N SER A 38 5.67 -6.02 13.59
CA SER A 38 6.27 -7.36 13.70
C SER A 38 7.30 -7.47 14.83
N GLY A 39 7.82 -6.34 15.30
CA GLY A 39 9.00 -6.32 16.18
C GLY A 39 10.30 -6.67 15.44
N GLY A 40 10.32 -6.63 14.11
CA GLY A 40 11.49 -6.83 13.26
C GLY A 40 11.88 -8.29 13.04
N GLU A 41 10.98 -9.26 13.26
CA GLU A 41 11.24 -10.69 13.03
C GLU A 41 10.02 -11.42 12.49
N GLY A 42 10.22 -12.48 11.71
CA GLY A 42 9.18 -13.36 11.22
C GLY A 42 9.23 -13.65 9.71
N LYS A 43 8.20 -14.36 9.22
CA LYS A 43 8.06 -14.79 7.81
C LYS A 43 7.03 -13.93 7.09
N LEU A 44 7.51 -13.20 6.08
CA LEU A 44 6.72 -12.24 5.30
C LEU A 44 6.37 -12.78 3.92
N ALA A 45 5.10 -12.73 3.58
CA ALA A 45 4.61 -12.86 2.20
C ALA A 45 4.22 -11.49 1.64
N ILE A 46 4.55 -11.21 0.38
CA ILE A 46 4.18 -9.98 -0.33
C ILE A 46 3.16 -10.31 -1.42
N LEU A 47 1.99 -9.70 -1.35
CA LEU A 47 0.95 -9.73 -2.39
C LEU A 47 1.16 -8.53 -3.32
N LEU A 48 1.75 -8.79 -4.47
CA LEU A 48 2.07 -7.77 -5.46
C LEU A 48 0.84 -7.36 -6.27
N GLY A 49 0.80 -6.11 -6.68
CA GLY A 49 -0.15 -5.61 -7.66
C GLY A 49 0.07 -6.17 -9.06
N ALA A 50 -0.57 -5.56 -10.06
CA ALA A 50 -0.44 -5.99 -11.45
C ALA A 50 0.99 -5.78 -11.98
N ALA A 51 1.51 -6.77 -12.68
CA ALA A 51 2.84 -6.71 -13.27
C ALA A 51 2.92 -5.65 -14.38
N GLY A 52 4.06 -4.95 -14.47
CA GLY A 52 4.31 -3.92 -15.48
C GLY A 52 3.61 -2.58 -15.24
N VAL A 53 3.07 -2.39 -14.05
CA VAL A 53 2.47 -1.12 -13.62
C VAL A 53 3.43 -0.44 -12.65
N ASN A 54 3.78 0.82 -12.90
CA ASN A 54 4.75 1.56 -12.08
C ASN A 54 4.40 1.58 -10.59
N VAL A 55 3.12 1.68 -10.23
CA VAL A 55 2.68 1.63 -8.82
C VAL A 55 3.11 0.34 -8.12
N THR A 56 3.05 -0.81 -8.82
CA THR A 56 3.53 -2.08 -8.28
C THR A 56 5.03 -2.05 -8.05
N ASP A 57 5.79 -1.57 -9.04
CA ASP A 57 7.25 -1.55 -8.99
C ASP A 57 7.73 -0.55 -7.93
N ASP A 58 7.13 0.65 -7.88
CA ASP A 58 7.49 1.72 -6.95
C ASP A 58 7.19 1.35 -5.49
N ARG A 59 5.98 0.81 -5.19
CA ARG A 59 5.61 0.34 -3.85
C ARG A 59 6.52 -0.79 -3.39
N ASN A 60 6.84 -1.73 -4.30
CA ASN A 60 7.76 -2.83 -3.96
C ASN A 60 9.18 -2.33 -3.73
N ALA A 61 9.68 -1.44 -4.57
CA ALA A 61 11.03 -0.89 -4.44
C ALA A 61 11.21 -0.15 -3.11
N GLY A 62 10.26 0.74 -2.76
CA GLY A 62 10.31 1.47 -1.48
C GLY A 62 10.25 0.54 -0.26
N PHE A 63 9.41 -0.49 -0.32
CA PHE A 63 9.30 -1.48 0.76
C PHE A 63 10.60 -2.26 0.97
N LEU A 64 11.18 -2.79 -0.11
CA LEU A 64 12.42 -3.56 -0.06
C LEU A 64 13.60 -2.70 0.36
N GLU A 65 13.69 -1.44 -0.10
CA GLU A 65 14.76 -0.50 0.28
C GLU A 65 14.87 -0.35 1.80
N VAL A 66 13.73 -0.12 2.48
CA VAL A 66 13.71 0.05 3.93
C VAL A 66 13.99 -1.26 4.64
N LEU A 67 13.42 -2.37 4.18
CA LEU A 67 13.61 -3.67 4.81
C LEU A 67 15.07 -4.15 4.71
N GLU A 68 15.73 -3.91 3.56
CA GLU A 68 17.14 -4.25 3.35
C GLU A 68 18.10 -3.35 4.16
N ALA A 69 17.73 -2.09 4.37
CA ALA A 69 18.53 -1.15 5.17
C ALA A 69 18.39 -1.35 6.67
N ALA A 70 17.29 -1.96 7.12
CA ALA A 70 17.00 -2.17 8.52
C ALA A 70 17.71 -3.44 9.04
N ASP A 71 18.18 -3.39 10.29
CA ASP A 71 18.73 -4.58 10.99
C ASP A 71 17.56 -5.41 11.55
N THR A 72 16.94 -6.23 10.68
CA THR A 72 15.76 -7.05 11.01
C THR A 72 16.00 -8.52 10.68
N ASN A 73 15.19 -9.38 11.32
CA ASN A 73 15.11 -10.82 11.03
C ASN A 73 13.79 -11.16 10.32
N ILE A 74 13.23 -10.23 9.54
CA ILE A 74 12.06 -10.50 8.69
C ILE A 74 12.54 -11.22 7.44
N GLU A 75 12.10 -12.45 7.26
CA GLU A 75 12.39 -13.27 6.07
C GLU A 75 11.26 -13.12 5.04
N ILE A 76 11.57 -12.63 3.84
CA ILE A 76 10.63 -12.66 2.72
C ILE A 76 10.59 -14.08 2.15
N VAL A 77 9.54 -14.83 2.49
CA VAL A 77 9.39 -16.23 2.03
C VAL A 77 8.66 -16.36 0.69
N ALA A 78 7.90 -15.33 0.29
CA ALA A 78 7.20 -15.32 -0.98
C ALA A 78 6.88 -13.89 -1.45
N GLN A 79 6.90 -13.72 -2.78
CA GLN A 79 6.34 -12.55 -3.46
C GLN A 79 5.50 -13.05 -4.63
N GLN A 80 4.19 -12.77 -4.62
CA GLN A 80 3.28 -13.29 -5.65
C GLN A 80 2.27 -12.25 -6.08
N THR A 81 2.07 -12.14 -7.39
CA THR A 81 1.09 -11.22 -7.99
C THR A 81 -0.34 -11.66 -7.68
N ALA A 82 -1.15 -10.71 -7.22
CA ALA A 82 -2.60 -10.85 -7.00
C ALA A 82 -3.39 -9.67 -7.61
N ASN A 83 -2.77 -8.94 -8.56
CA ASN A 83 -3.36 -8.00 -9.52
C ASN A 83 -4.27 -6.91 -8.94
N TYR A 84 -4.12 -6.54 -7.65
CA TYR A 84 -5.01 -5.61 -6.93
C TYR A 84 -6.45 -6.14 -6.75
N ILE A 85 -6.68 -7.46 -6.90
CA ILE A 85 -8.00 -8.09 -6.90
C ILE A 85 -8.19 -8.90 -5.61
N ARG A 86 -9.34 -8.73 -4.96
CA ARG A 86 -9.67 -9.38 -3.68
C ARG A 86 -9.68 -10.91 -3.78
N GLU A 87 -10.30 -11.46 -4.81
CA GLU A 87 -10.41 -12.89 -5.05
C GLU A 87 -9.04 -13.52 -5.36
N GLU A 88 -8.17 -12.78 -6.05
CA GLU A 88 -6.80 -13.23 -6.29
C GLU A 88 -5.96 -13.17 -5.02
N GLY A 89 -6.11 -12.10 -4.21
CA GLY A 89 -5.51 -12.01 -2.88
C GLY A 89 -5.89 -13.19 -2.00
N GLN A 90 -7.16 -13.60 -2.03
CA GLN A 90 -7.65 -14.78 -1.32
C GLN A 90 -6.98 -16.05 -1.84
N THR A 91 -7.00 -16.28 -3.14
CA THR A 91 -6.45 -17.49 -3.77
C THR A 91 -4.95 -17.63 -3.50
N VAL A 92 -4.21 -16.54 -3.69
CA VAL A 92 -2.76 -16.52 -3.46
C VAL A 92 -2.44 -16.77 -1.99
N THR A 93 -3.15 -16.13 -1.06
CA THR A 93 -2.92 -16.34 0.38
C THR A 93 -3.21 -17.79 0.79
N GLU A 94 -4.26 -18.41 0.28
CA GLU A 94 -4.57 -19.83 0.54
C GLU A 94 -3.44 -20.75 0.05
N GLN A 95 -2.90 -20.51 -1.15
CA GLN A 95 -1.78 -21.26 -1.69
C GLN A 95 -0.51 -21.08 -0.85
N LEU A 96 -0.20 -19.86 -0.44
CA LEU A 96 0.97 -19.54 0.38
C LEU A 96 0.90 -20.23 1.75
N LEU A 97 -0.25 -20.15 2.43
CA LEU A 97 -0.45 -20.81 3.73
C LEU A 97 -0.47 -22.34 3.64
N THR A 98 -0.89 -22.90 2.50
CA THR A 98 -0.81 -24.33 2.25
C THR A 98 0.64 -24.80 2.14
N ASN A 99 1.52 -23.99 1.54
CA ASN A 99 2.93 -24.29 1.35
C ASN A 99 3.78 -23.98 2.59
N ASP A 100 3.48 -22.87 3.27
CA ASP A 100 4.15 -22.45 4.52
C ASP A 100 3.12 -21.89 5.50
N PRO A 101 2.58 -22.71 6.42
CA PRO A 101 1.58 -22.27 7.40
C PRO A 101 2.18 -21.38 8.49
N ASP A 102 3.50 -21.24 8.55
CA ASP A 102 4.20 -20.41 9.52
C ASP A 102 4.32 -18.93 9.09
N ILE A 103 3.83 -18.59 7.89
CA ILE A 103 3.72 -17.18 7.48
C ILE A 103 2.91 -16.42 8.53
N ASN A 104 3.52 -15.37 9.08
CA ASN A 104 2.94 -14.54 10.12
C ASN A 104 2.95 -13.04 9.79
N HIS A 105 3.39 -12.68 8.57
CA HIS A 105 3.30 -11.32 8.06
C HIS A 105 2.85 -11.32 6.60
N ILE A 106 2.02 -10.34 6.24
CA ILE A 106 1.58 -10.08 4.88
C ILE A 106 1.72 -8.59 4.59
N TYR A 107 2.47 -8.25 3.55
CA TYR A 107 2.41 -6.94 2.91
C TYR A 107 1.58 -7.05 1.65
N ALA A 108 0.48 -6.32 1.56
CA ALA A 108 -0.35 -6.26 0.37
C ALA A 108 -0.26 -4.88 -0.27
N HIS A 109 -0.02 -4.83 -1.58
CA HIS A 109 0.10 -3.57 -2.30
C HIS A 109 -1.20 -2.77 -2.37
N ASN A 110 -2.36 -3.38 -2.01
CA ASN A 110 -3.61 -2.66 -1.81
C ASN A 110 -4.54 -3.37 -0.82
N ASP A 111 -5.54 -2.63 -0.38
CA ASP A 111 -6.52 -3.07 0.61
C ASP A 111 -7.39 -4.25 0.14
N GLU A 112 -7.73 -4.30 -1.15
CA GLU A 112 -8.54 -5.39 -1.68
C GLU A 112 -7.84 -6.74 -1.53
N MET A 113 -6.54 -6.81 -1.84
CA MET A 113 -5.78 -8.03 -1.65
C MET A 113 -5.60 -8.37 -0.15
N ALA A 114 -5.38 -7.36 0.70
CA ALA A 114 -5.29 -7.55 2.14
C ALA A 114 -6.58 -8.12 2.74
N LEU A 115 -7.72 -7.56 2.37
CA LEU A 115 -9.03 -8.05 2.77
C LEU A 115 -9.33 -9.45 2.20
N GLY A 116 -8.81 -9.73 1.00
CA GLY A 116 -8.84 -11.06 0.40
C GLY A 116 -8.05 -12.10 1.19
N ALA A 117 -6.98 -11.70 1.88
CA ALA A 117 -6.19 -12.61 2.71
C ALA A 117 -6.90 -13.08 3.98
N VAL A 118 -7.87 -12.32 4.49
CA VAL A 118 -8.54 -12.62 5.78
C VAL A 118 -9.31 -13.94 5.79
N PRO A 119 -10.14 -14.31 4.77
CA PRO A 119 -10.85 -15.59 4.76
C PRO A 119 -9.92 -16.82 4.84
N PRO A 120 -8.84 -16.94 4.03
CA PRO A 120 -7.90 -18.06 4.17
C PRO A 120 -7.24 -18.11 5.56
N LEU A 121 -6.84 -16.97 6.12
CA LEU A 121 -6.28 -16.94 7.47
C LEU A 121 -7.23 -17.56 8.50
N LYS A 122 -8.52 -17.19 8.45
CA LYS A 122 -9.56 -17.82 9.27
C LYS A 122 -9.68 -19.31 9.02
N GLY A 123 -9.62 -19.73 7.75
CA GLY A 123 -9.68 -21.14 7.34
C GLY A 123 -8.52 -21.98 7.91
N PHE A 124 -7.34 -21.38 8.05
CA PHE A 124 -6.16 -21.98 8.68
C PHE A 124 -6.13 -21.83 10.21
N GLY A 125 -7.23 -21.34 10.83
CA GLY A 125 -7.38 -21.24 12.28
C GLY A 125 -6.68 -20.04 12.92
N LYS A 126 -6.15 -19.11 12.13
CA LYS A 126 -5.55 -17.89 12.65
C LYS A 126 -6.62 -16.99 13.29
N GLN A 127 -6.24 -16.28 14.32
CA GLN A 127 -7.08 -15.31 15.04
C GLN A 127 -6.64 -13.87 14.68
N PRO A 128 -7.49 -12.86 14.95
CA PRO A 128 -7.06 -11.46 14.84
C PRO A 128 -5.75 -11.20 15.58
N GLY A 129 -4.77 -10.61 14.91
CA GLY A 129 -3.45 -10.29 15.45
C GLY A 129 -2.38 -11.38 15.31
N ASP A 130 -2.73 -12.63 14.97
CA ASP A 130 -1.77 -13.72 14.74
C ASP A 130 -0.88 -13.47 13.50
N VAL A 131 -1.44 -12.79 12.50
CA VAL A 131 -0.73 -12.39 11.28
C VAL A 131 -0.77 -10.88 11.16
N LYS A 132 0.40 -10.25 11.03
CA LYS A 132 0.48 -8.80 10.82
C LYS A 132 0.26 -8.49 9.36
N ILE A 133 -0.78 -7.71 9.05
CA ILE A 133 -1.10 -7.29 7.70
C ILE A 133 -0.88 -5.79 7.59
N ILE A 134 0.03 -5.38 6.72
CA ILE A 134 0.19 -3.98 6.30
C ILE A 134 -0.26 -3.86 4.85
N THR A 135 -1.01 -2.80 4.57
CA THR A 135 -1.58 -2.58 3.23
C THR A 135 -1.60 -1.10 2.86
N ILE A 136 -1.99 -0.81 1.63
CA ILE A 136 -2.05 0.55 1.09
C ILE A 136 -3.43 0.75 0.45
N ASP A 137 -4.00 1.91 0.58
CA ASP A 137 -5.08 2.66 -0.04
C ASP A 137 -5.89 3.49 0.99
N GLY A 138 -6.34 2.92 2.10
CA GLY A 138 -7.15 3.61 3.11
C GLY A 138 -8.65 3.47 2.88
N THR A 139 -9.10 2.34 2.33
CA THR A 139 -10.53 2.06 2.19
C THR A 139 -11.21 1.86 3.54
N GLN A 140 -12.50 2.15 3.62
CA GLN A 140 -13.28 1.92 4.85
C GLN A 140 -13.20 0.46 5.31
N GLY A 141 -13.16 -0.50 4.37
CA GLY A 141 -13.04 -1.92 4.71
C GLY A 141 -11.73 -2.28 5.39
N ALA A 142 -10.61 -1.70 4.95
CA ALA A 142 -9.30 -1.95 5.55
C ALA A 142 -9.16 -1.25 6.91
N VAL A 143 -9.67 -0.01 7.03
CA VAL A 143 -9.72 0.70 8.32
C VAL A 143 -10.60 -0.04 9.33
N GLN A 144 -11.76 -0.58 8.90
CA GLN A 144 -12.56 -1.48 9.73
C GLN A 144 -11.78 -2.76 10.10
N GLY A 145 -10.99 -3.28 9.16
CA GLY A 145 -10.10 -4.43 9.41
C GLY A 145 -9.08 -4.19 10.52
N ILE A 146 -8.62 -2.93 10.71
CA ILE A 146 -7.77 -2.56 11.87
C ILE A 146 -8.56 -2.69 13.16
N ILE A 147 -9.79 -2.15 13.21
CA ILE A 147 -10.66 -2.20 14.39
C ILE A 147 -11.00 -3.66 14.75
N ASP A 148 -11.23 -4.49 13.73
CA ASP A 148 -11.52 -5.92 13.88
C ASP A 148 -10.27 -6.75 14.23
N GLY A 149 -9.07 -6.15 14.19
CA GLY A 149 -7.79 -6.76 14.52
C GLY A 149 -7.19 -7.66 13.44
N TRP A 150 -7.74 -7.66 12.20
CA TRP A 150 -7.21 -8.44 11.08
C TRP A 150 -6.15 -7.70 10.27
N VAL A 151 -6.18 -6.38 10.27
CA VAL A 151 -5.19 -5.51 9.62
C VAL A 151 -4.43 -4.78 10.71
N SER A 152 -3.10 -4.65 10.57
CA SER A 152 -2.24 -4.01 11.57
C SER A 152 -1.99 -2.53 11.27
N GLY A 153 -2.03 -2.16 9.99
CA GLY A 153 -1.85 -0.78 9.57
C GLY A 153 -2.13 -0.59 8.08
N VAL A 154 -2.54 0.61 7.72
CA VAL A 154 -2.85 1.00 6.34
C VAL A 154 -2.16 2.33 6.03
N ILE A 155 -1.40 2.38 4.93
CA ILE A 155 -0.89 3.62 4.38
C ILE A 155 -1.92 4.15 3.37
N GLU A 156 -2.37 5.38 3.55
CA GLU A 156 -3.31 5.99 2.62
C GLU A 156 -2.68 6.15 1.23
N SER A 157 -3.48 5.94 0.18
CA SER A 157 -3.24 6.45 -1.16
C SER A 157 -4.38 7.41 -1.46
N ASN A 158 -4.17 8.69 -1.17
CA ASN A 158 -5.23 9.68 -1.12
C ASN A 158 -5.77 10.01 -2.53
N PRO A 159 -7.06 9.74 -2.82
CA PRO A 159 -7.62 9.96 -4.16
C PRO A 159 -8.12 11.40 -4.39
N ARG A 160 -7.92 12.31 -3.44
CA ARG A 160 -8.48 13.69 -3.50
C ARG A 160 -7.60 14.63 -4.32
N PHE A 161 -7.36 14.27 -5.57
CA PHE A 161 -6.53 15.06 -6.50
C PHE A 161 -7.20 16.35 -6.99
N GLY A 162 -8.53 16.44 -6.92
CA GLY A 162 -9.33 17.48 -7.55
C GLY A 162 -8.88 18.91 -7.25
N PRO A 163 -8.78 19.35 -5.98
CA PRO A 163 -8.35 20.70 -5.65
C PRO A 163 -7.00 21.06 -6.26
N ASN A 164 -5.97 20.26 -6.03
CA ASN A 164 -4.61 20.52 -6.53
C ASN A 164 -4.56 20.51 -8.07
N ALA A 165 -5.34 19.66 -8.72
CA ALA A 165 -5.43 19.62 -10.18
C ALA A 165 -6.09 20.88 -10.74
N MET A 166 -7.13 21.41 -10.06
CA MET A 166 -7.79 22.65 -10.44
C MET A 166 -6.90 23.86 -10.21
N ASP A 167 -6.17 23.91 -9.10
CA ASP A 167 -5.21 24.98 -8.80
C ASP A 167 -4.10 25.03 -9.87
N ALA A 168 -3.58 23.87 -10.26
CA ALA A 168 -2.59 23.76 -11.34
C ALA A 168 -3.16 24.24 -12.68
N LEU A 169 -4.42 23.92 -12.97
CA LEU A 169 -5.09 24.38 -14.20
C LEU A 169 -5.32 25.89 -14.20
N GLU A 170 -5.76 26.47 -13.08
CA GLU A 170 -5.92 27.90 -12.91
C GLU A 170 -4.58 28.63 -13.10
N ALA A 171 -3.53 28.19 -12.43
CA ALA A 171 -2.19 28.75 -12.58
C ALA A 171 -1.68 28.73 -14.04
N PHE A 172 -1.98 27.66 -14.79
CA PHE A 172 -1.67 27.59 -16.20
C PHE A 172 -2.37 28.68 -17.04
N TYR A 173 -3.67 28.90 -16.83
CA TYR A 173 -4.45 29.86 -17.59
C TYR A 173 -4.21 31.33 -17.18
N THR A 174 -3.79 31.57 -15.94
CA THR A 174 -3.43 32.91 -15.46
C THR A 174 -1.99 33.28 -15.82
N GLY A 175 -1.18 32.34 -16.30
CA GLY A 175 0.22 32.55 -16.64
C GLY A 175 1.16 32.46 -15.42
N ASP A 176 0.67 31.96 -14.31
CA ASP A 176 1.47 31.64 -13.13
C ASP A 176 2.25 30.32 -13.35
N GLY A 177 3.32 30.14 -12.61
CA GLY A 177 4.12 28.92 -12.72
C GLY A 177 3.36 27.70 -12.18
N VAL A 178 3.29 26.62 -12.98
CA VAL A 178 2.71 25.36 -12.55
C VAL A 178 3.82 24.42 -12.07
N PRO A 179 3.73 23.84 -10.84
CA PRO A 179 4.67 22.83 -10.41
C PRO A 179 4.65 21.60 -11.34
N GLN A 180 5.83 21.09 -11.71
CA GLN A 180 5.91 19.88 -12.51
C GLN A 180 5.41 18.65 -11.75
N VAL A 181 5.60 18.64 -10.43
CA VAL A 181 5.21 17.56 -9.53
C VAL A 181 4.53 18.17 -8.31
N THR A 182 3.35 17.69 -7.98
CA THR A 182 2.60 17.99 -6.76
C THR A 182 2.30 16.70 -6.03
N ILE A 183 3.01 16.46 -4.93
CA ILE A 183 2.79 15.28 -4.09
C ILE A 183 1.64 15.54 -3.13
N ILE A 184 0.71 14.60 -3.04
CA ILE A 184 -0.39 14.61 -2.07
C ILE A 184 0.07 13.92 -0.80
N SER A 185 -0.31 14.49 0.35
CA SER A 185 -0.02 13.90 1.64
C SER A 185 -0.95 12.71 1.89
N ASP A 186 -0.35 11.55 2.13
CA ASP A 186 -1.02 10.33 2.52
C ASP A 186 -0.95 10.14 4.03
N LYS A 187 -2.05 9.75 4.68
CA LYS A 187 -2.12 9.44 6.10
C LYS A 187 -1.59 8.03 6.38
N GLU A 188 -1.51 7.69 7.65
CA GLU A 188 -1.39 6.33 8.13
C GLU A 188 -2.55 6.03 9.09
N TYR A 189 -3.22 4.90 8.86
CA TYR A 189 -4.26 4.39 9.75
C TYR A 189 -3.68 3.28 10.61
N THR A 190 -3.84 3.44 11.92
CA THR A 190 -3.34 2.53 12.95
C THR A 190 -4.44 2.23 13.96
N THR A 191 -4.19 1.34 14.89
CA THR A 191 -5.12 1.07 16.00
C THR A 191 -5.44 2.30 16.87
N GLU A 192 -4.57 3.33 16.83
CA GLU A 192 -4.76 4.55 17.62
C GLU A 192 -5.76 5.52 17.00
N ASN A 193 -5.90 5.52 15.66
CA ASN A 193 -6.72 6.51 14.95
C ASN A 193 -7.87 5.92 14.12
N ALA A 194 -7.89 4.61 13.87
CA ALA A 194 -8.83 3.97 12.95
C ALA A 194 -10.31 4.27 13.29
N GLU A 195 -10.71 4.22 14.56
CA GLU A 195 -12.09 4.51 14.96
C GLU A 195 -12.49 5.96 14.64
N ALA A 196 -11.60 6.93 14.92
CA ALA A 196 -11.87 8.34 14.68
C ALA A 196 -11.91 8.67 13.19
N GLU A 197 -11.04 8.05 12.39
CA GLU A 197 -10.97 8.27 10.95
C GLU A 197 -12.12 7.59 10.20
N LEU A 198 -12.62 6.46 10.69
CA LEU A 198 -13.79 5.79 10.11
C LEU A 198 -15.09 6.55 10.35
N ALA A 199 -15.17 7.36 11.41
CA ALA A 199 -16.33 8.15 11.76
C ALA A 199 -16.45 9.47 10.96
N ASN A 200 -15.42 9.87 10.22
CA ASN A 200 -15.34 11.11 9.42
C ASN A 200 -15.53 10.81 7.92
#